data_073c4e4abdd72a802f5d38865df0714e
#
_entry.id   073c4e4abdd72a802f5d38865df0714e
#
_cell.length_a   1.000
_cell.length_b   1.000
_cell.length_c   1.000
_cell.angle_alpha   90.00
_cell.angle_beta   90.00
_cell.angle_gamma   90.00
#
_symmetry.space_group_name_H-M   'P 1'
#
loop_
_entity.id
_entity.type
_entity.pdbx_description
1 polymer ?
#
loop_
_entity_poly.entity_id
_entity_poly.type
_entity_poly.pdbx_seq_one_letter_code
_entity_poly.pdbx_strand_id
1 'polypeptide(L)'
;FLEKLKHEGGFIVDGDDKSKLQSVIWQDGHLNAAIVAQHATTIAGRAGIDLPEGKQFFIVPEVGAGPDYPFSGEKLTVTMALYKVRDIDEAIELTNRIQAYQGQGHSCGIYSNNDDNILKLALATRTSRVMVNQPQSASNSGNLWNGMRQTFSLGCGSWGGNSINHNITWRDLINETWVSKPLAQTKVIPPDAELFGKVMDRF
;
A
#
# COMPACT_ATOMS: atom_id res chain seq x y z
N PHE A 1 2.13 10.90 18.38
CA PHE A 1 1.96 9.66 17.64
C PHE A 1 2.90 8.56 18.18
N LEU A 2 4.22 8.77 18.19
CA LEU A 2 5.21 7.76 18.61
C LEU A 2 4.99 7.26 20.06
N GLU A 3 4.71 8.17 21.00
CA GLU A 3 4.42 7.78 22.39
C GLU A 3 3.17 6.89 22.49
N LYS A 4 2.16 7.13 21.66
CA LYS A 4 0.99 6.25 21.60
C LYS A 4 1.35 4.86 21.04
N LEU A 5 2.19 4.78 20.01
CA LEU A 5 2.69 3.50 19.51
C LEU A 5 3.46 2.70 20.58
N LYS A 6 4.33 3.38 21.35
CA LYS A 6 5.05 2.75 22.46
C LYS A 6 4.10 2.20 23.54
N HIS A 7 3.07 2.99 23.86
CA HIS A 7 2.03 2.61 24.82
C HIS A 7 1.26 1.36 24.34
N GLU A 8 0.99 1.26 23.05
CA GLU A 8 0.30 0.13 22.42
C GLU A 8 1.21 -1.07 22.14
N GLY A 9 2.37 -1.14 22.78
CA GLY A 9 3.27 -2.29 22.69
C GLY A 9 4.37 -2.16 21.63
N GLY A 10 4.56 -0.98 21.05
CA GLY A 10 5.68 -0.72 20.14
C GLY A 10 7.02 -0.66 20.86
N PHE A 11 8.05 -1.27 20.29
CA PHE A 11 9.44 -1.22 20.72
C PHE A 11 10.29 -0.57 19.65
N ILE A 12 10.98 0.52 20.00
CA ILE A 12 11.89 1.19 19.04
C ILE A 12 13.17 0.38 18.94
N VAL A 13 13.58 0.12 17.71
CA VAL A 13 14.80 -0.61 17.39
C VAL A 13 15.70 0.29 16.55
N ASP A 14 16.84 0.65 17.11
CA ASP A 14 17.88 1.47 16.47
C ASP A 14 19.28 0.90 16.70
N GLY A 15 20.30 1.56 16.18
CA GLY A 15 21.68 1.17 16.38
C GLY A 15 21.98 -0.30 16.07
N ASP A 16 22.64 -0.97 17.01
CA ASP A 16 23.03 -2.38 16.88
C ASP A 16 21.83 -3.31 16.77
N ASP A 17 20.76 -3.04 17.52
CA ASP A 17 19.57 -3.87 17.49
C ASP A 17 18.83 -3.78 16.15
N LYS A 18 18.88 -2.62 15.45
CA LYS A 18 18.40 -2.51 14.08
C LYS A 18 19.17 -3.45 13.14
N SER A 19 20.49 -3.52 13.27
CA SER A 19 21.33 -4.40 12.46
C SER A 19 21.06 -5.87 12.73
N LYS A 20 20.90 -6.26 14.01
CA LYS A 20 20.50 -7.61 14.42
C LYS A 20 19.12 -7.99 13.87
N LEU A 21 18.13 -7.10 14.01
CA LEU A 21 16.78 -7.32 13.48
C LEU A 21 16.80 -7.50 11.95
N GLN A 22 17.56 -6.66 11.24
CA GLN A 22 17.73 -6.76 9.80
C GLN A 22 18.29 -8.10 9.38
N SER A 23 19.34 -8.60 10.05
CA SER A 23 19.98 -9.88 9.72
C SER A 23 19.08 -11.10 9.91
N VAL A 24 18.07 -10.99 10.80
CA VAL A 24 17.08 -12.04 11.02
C VAL A 24 15.93 -11.96 10.03
N ILE A 25 15.51 -10.75 9.66
CA ILE A 25 14.40 -10.56 8.72
C ILE A 25 14.84 -10.91 7.28
N TRP A 26 16.05 -10.53 6.89
CA TRP A 26 16.57 -10.84 5.54
C TRP A 26 17.80 -11.73 5.63
N GLN A 27 17.77 -12.82 4.87
CA GLN A 27 18.89 -13.72 4.69
C GLN A 27 19.18 -13.82 3.19
N ASP A 28 20.42 -13.62 2.79
CA ASP A 28 20.86 -13.65 1.39
C ASP A 28 20.01 -12.76 0.45
N GLY A 29 19.57 -11.60 0.96
CA GLY A 29 18.73 -10.65 0.22
C GLY A 29 17.24 -11.02 0.12
N HIS A 30 16.81 -12.13 0.72
CA HIS A 30 15.43 -12.59 0.73
C HIS A 30 14.81 -12.57 2.13
N LEU A 31 13.48 -12.39 2.20
CA LEU A 31 12.76 -12.53 3.46
C LEU A 31 12.94 -13.94 4.04
N ASN A 32 13.34 -14.00 5.29
CA ASN A 32 13.48 -15.26 6.02
C ASN A 32 12.10 -15.85 6.33
N ALA A 33 11.74 -16.93 5.64
CA ALA A 33 10.45 -17.60 5.83
C ALA A 33 10.18 -18.03 7.27
N ALA A 34 11.24 -18.29 8.05
CA ALA A 34 11.11 -18.79 9.43
C ALA A 34 10.62 -17.72 10.43
N ILE A 35 10.58 -16.43 10.01
CA ILE A 35 10.09 -15.33 10.88
C ILE A 35 8.82 -14.68 10.36
N VAL A 36 8.37 -15.05 9.18
CA VAL A 36 7.10 -14.54 8.61
C VAL A 36 5.95 -14.90 9.54
N ALA A 37 5.11 -13.90 9.82
CA ALA A 37 3.95 -14.00 10.73
C ALA A 37 4.27 -14.49 12.15
N GLN A 38 5.52 -14.39 12.61
CA GLN A 38 5.90 -14.73 13.98
C GLN A 38 5.63 -13.59 14.97
N HIS A 39 5.48 -13.95 16.25
CA HIS A 39 5.38 -12.99 17.34
C HIS A 39 6.70 -12.22 17.54
N ALA A 40 6.60 -10.99 18.07
CA ALA A 40 7.76 -10.15 18.35
C ALA A 40 8.79 -10.83 19.26
N THR A 41 8.34 -11.59 20.26
CA THR A 41 9.20 -12.35 21.16
C THR A 41 10.04 -13.42 20.45
N THR A 42 9.44 -14.11 19.46
CA THR A 42 10.16 -15.09 18.65
C THR A 42 11.23 -14.42 17.80
N ILE A 43 10.88 -13.29 17.16
CA ILE A 43 11.80 -12.54 16.31
C ILE A 43 12.94 -11.95 17.15
N ALA A 44 12.62 -11.32 18.29
CA ALA A 44 13.60 -10.77 19.23
C ALA A 44 14.59 -11.83 19.73
N GLY A 45 14.07 -13.00 20.15
CA GLY A 45 14.91 -14.10 20.61
C GLY A 45 15.89 -14.59 19.54
N ARG A 46 15.46 -14.66 18.27
CA ARG A 46 16.35 -15.01 17.16
C ARG A 46 17.37 -13.92 16.83
N ALA A 47 16.98 -12.66 17.02
CA ALA A 47 17.86 -11.51 16.78
C ALA A 47 18.81 -11.23 17.96
N GLY A 48 18.62 -11.87 19.11
CA GLY A 48 19.36 -11.54 20.34
C GLY A 48 19.06 -10.12 20.83
N ILE A 49 17.79 -9.69 20.69
CA ILE A 49 17.30 -8.39 21.17
C ILE A 49 16.57 -8.63 22.49
N ASP A 50 16.93 -7.85 23.50
CA ASP A 50 16.21 -7.84 24.79
C ASP A 50 14.90 -7.07 24.63
N LEU A 51 13.80 -7.82 24.45
CA LEU A 51 12.48 -7.26 24.23
C LEU A 51 11.73 -7.17 25.56
N PRO A 52 11.42 -5.97 26.08
CA PRO A 52 10.70 -5.80 27.32
C PRO A 52 9.31 -6.45 27.28
N GLU A 53 8.83 -6.88 28.44
CA GLU A 53 7.49 -7.47 28.58
C GLU A 53 6.39 -6.52 28.07
N GLY A 54 5.39 -7.08 27.40
CA GLY A 54 4.26 -6.33 26.83
C GLY A 54 4.55 -5.70 25.47
N LYS A 55 5.78 -5.81 24.94
CA LYS A 55 6.09 -5.33 23.59
C LYS A 55 5.68 -6.36 22.53
N GLN A 56 4.97 -5.88 21.50
CA GLN A 56 4.31 -6.73 20.52
C GLN A 56 4.75 -6.49 19.08
N PHE A 57 5.38 -5.35 18.79
CA PHE A 57 5.87 -5.02 17.46
C PHE A 57 7.07 -4.09 17.50
N PHE A 58 7.87 -4.11 16.43
CA PHE A 58 9.05 -3.28 16.28
C PHE A 58 8.76 -2.02 15.49
N ILE A 59 9.36 -0.91 15.92
CA ILE A 59 9.34 0.40 15.24
C ILE A 59 10.78 0.71 14.87
N VAL A 60 11.08 0.75 13.58
CA VAL A 60 12.41 1.02 13.05
C VAL A 60 12.44 2.43 12.47
N PRO A 61 13.09 3.40 13.11
CA PRO A 61 13.34 4.71 12.49
C PRO A 61 14.14 4.54 11.21
N GLU A 62 13.65 5.14 10.11
CA GLU A 62 14.27 5.01 8.81
C GLU A 62 14.33 6.38 8.10
N VAL A 63 15.32 6.54 7.20
CA VAL A 63 15.58 7.82 6.52
C VAL A 63 15.54 7.69 4.99
N GLY A 64 15.63 6.48 4.47
CA GLY A 64 15.67 6.20 3.03
C GLY A 64 14.70 5.12 2.59
N ALA A 65 14.63 4.87 1.29
CA ALA A 65 13.84 3.82 0.68
C ALA A 65 14.63 3.15 -0.44
N GLY A 66 14.41 1.85 -0.63
CA GLY A 66 15.08 1.05 -1.64
C GLY A 66 15.95 -0.05 -1.04
N PRO A 67 16.77 -0.72 -1.87
CA PRO A 67 17.58 -1.87 -1.44
C PRO A 67 18.53 -1.59 -0.28
N ASP A 68 19.11 -0.38 -0.22
CA ASP A 68 20.00 0.04 0.86
C ASP A 68 19.27 0.31 2.18
N TYR A 69 17.94 0.36 2.14
CA TYR A 69 17.04 0.58 3.27
C TYR A 69 15.97 -0.49 3.30
N PRO A 70 16.31 -1.75 3.55
CA PRO A 70 15.39 -2.88 3.37
C PRO A 70 14.12 -2.79 4.22
N PHE A 71 14.17 -2.12 5.37
CA PHE A 71 12.96 -1.85 6.18
C PHE A 71 11.92 -0.97 5.46
N SER A 72 12.25 -0.33 4.34
CA SER A 72 11.27 0.36 3.49
C SER A 72 10.37 -0.59 2.71
N GLY A 73 10.80 -1.83 2.49
CA GLY A 73 10.06 -2.84 1.75
C GLY A 73 9.08 -3.65 2.60
N GLU A 74 8.45 -4.64 1.98
CA GLU A 74 7.57 -5.59 2.65
C GLU A 74 8.35 -6.49 3.58
N LYS A 75 7.83 -6.72 4.77
CA LYS A 75 8.50 -7.48 5.83
C LYS A 75 7.73 -8.73 6.30
N LEU A 76 6.43 -8.79 6.05
CA LEU A 76 5.50 -9.86 6.48
C LEU A 76 5.68 -10.24 7.96
N THR A 77 6.03 -9.27 8.78
CA THR A 77 6.32 -9.41 10.22
C THR A 77 5.70 -8.27 11.00
N VAL A 78 5.71 -8.38 12.31
CA VAL A 78 5.28 -7.33 13.25
C VAL A 78 6.33 -6.20 13.35
N THR A 79 6.79 -5.71 12.21
CA THR A 79 7.83 -4.67 12.11
C THR A 79 7.36 -3.56 11.18
N MET A 80 7.43 -2.32 11.62
CA MET A 80 7.13 -1.14 10.83
C MET A 80 8.35 -0.22 10.70
N ALA A 81 8.57 0.35 9.52
CA ALA A 81 9.47 1.48 9.36
C ALA A 81 8.74 2.78 9.72
N LEU A 82 9.41 3.67 10.42
CA LEU A 82 8.90 4.97 10.81
C LEU A 82 9.75 6.08 10.18
N TYR A 83 9.08 6.94 9.43
CA TYR A 83 9.69 8.10 8.79
C TYR A 83 9.14 9.39 9.39
N LYS A 84 9.97 10.42 9.38
CA LYS A 84 9.57 11.77 9.71
C LYS A 84 9.66 12.63 8.45
N VAL A 85 8.58 13.27 8.07
CA VAL A 85 8.47 14.14 6.90
C VAL A 85 8.01 15.53 7.33
N ARG A 86 8.27 16.54 6.51
CA ARG A 86 7.96 17.95 6.80
C ARG A 86 6.49 18.29 6.49
N ASP A 87 6.01 17.73 5.38
CA ASP A 87 4.72 18.08 4.81
C ASP A 87 4.16 16.93 3.95
N ILE A 88 2.98 17.18 3.36
CA ILE A 88 2.29 16.21 2.51
C ILE A 88 3.06 15.91 1.21
N ASP A 89 3.80 16.86 0.68
CA ASP A 89 4.56 16.68 -0.57
C ASP A 89 5.72 15.72 -0.35
N GLU A 90 6.48 15.90 0.70
CA GLU A 90 7.55 14.98 1.08
C GLU A 90 6.99 13.58 1.44
N ALA A 91 5.82 13.52 2.10
CA ALA A 91 5.14 12.26 2.38
C ALA A 91 4.78 11.50 1.10
N ILE A 92 4.24 12.20 0.09
CA ILE A 92 3.88 11.62 -1.21
C ILE A 92 5.12 11.13 -1.96
N GLU A 93 6.17 11.95 -1.99
CA GLU A 93 7.44 11.58 -2.64
C GLU A 93 8.03 10.31 -2.01
N LEU A 94 8.10 10.27 -0.69
CA LEU A 94 8.60 9.10 0.04
C LEU A 94 7.72 7.87 -0.19
N THR A 95 6.41 8.02 -0.16
CA THR A 95 5.46 6.94 -0.44
C THR A 95 5.69 6.35 -1.83
N ASN A 96 5.83 7.18 -2.84
CA ASN A 96 6.10 6.74 -4.21
C ASN A 96 7.46 6.02 -4.34
N ARG A 97 8.49 6.47 -3.63
CA ARG A 97 9.80 5.81 -3.59
C ARG A 97 9.72 4.44 -2.93
N ILE A 98 9.03 4.33 -1.80
CA ILE A 98 8.80 3.05 -1.12
C ILE A 98 8.04 2.09 -2.03
N GLN A 99 6.97 2.54 -2.66
CA GLN A 99 6.15 1.73 -3.55
C GLN A 99 6.89 1.33 -4.83
N ALA A 100 7.74 2.18 -5.37
CA ALA A 100 8.59 1.83 -6.52
C ALA A 100 9.58 0.72 -6.19
N TYR A 101 10.03 0.64 -4.95
CA TYR A 101 10.86 -0.45 -4.46
C TYR A 101 10.05 -1.73 -4.28
N GLN A 102 8.93 -1.66 -3.54
CA GLN A 102 8.03 -2.80 -3.33
C GLN A 102 6.59 -2.34 -3.07
N GLY A 103 5.62 -3.04 -3.65
CA GLY A 103 4.20 -2.83 -3.37
C GLY A 103 3.48 -1.85 -4.31
N GLN A 104 4.07 -1.51 -5.45
CA GLN A 104 3.45 -0.62 -6.42
C GLN A 104 2.07 -1.16 -6.86
N GLY A 105 1.09 -0.28 -6.90
CA GLY A 105 -0.29 -0.61 -7.26
C GLY A 105 -1.14 -1.17 -6.11
N HIS A 106 -0.56 -1.55 -4.97
CA HIS A 106 -1.32 -2.19 -3.90
C HIS A 106 -2.25 -1.21 -3.18
N SER A 107 -1.79 -0.53 -2.16
CA SER A 107 -2.57 0.42 -1.37
C SER A 107 -1.69 1.35 -0.55
N CYS A 108 -2.23 2.50 -0.18
CA CYS A 108 -1.68 3.36 0.87
C CYS A 108 -2.80 3.87 1.77
N GLY A 109 -2.46 4.59 2.83
CA GLY A 109 -3.42 5.17 3.75
C GLY A 109 -3.03 6.56 4.19
N ILE A 110 -4.03 7.33 4.61
CA ILE A 110 -3.85 8.67 5.18
C ILE A 110 -4.81 8.88 6.35
N TYR A 111 -4.30 9.43 7.43
CA TYR A 111 -5.10 9.96 8.54
C TYR A 111 -5.09 11.47 8.44
N SER A 112 -6.18 12.05 7.95
CA SER A 112 -6.31 13.49 7.71
C SER A 112 -7.78 13.89 7.67
N ASN A 113 -8.07 15.12 8.11
CA ASN A 113 -9.36 15.80 7.92
C ASN A 113 -9.27 16.90 6.84
N ASN A 114 -8.17 16.97 6.10
CA ASN A 114 -7.97 17.88 4.99
C ASN A 114 -8.19 17.14 3.67
N ASP A 115 -9.32 17.41 3.01
CA ASP A 115 -9.72 16.78 1.76
C ASP A 115 -8.76 17.06 0.60
N ASP A 116 -8.13 18.25 0.57
CA ASP A 116 -7.13 18.59 -0.44
C ASP A 116 -5.89 17.69 -0.31
N ASN A 117 -5.43 17.41 0.90
CA ASN A 117 -4.32 16.50 1.14
C ASN A 117 -4.68 15.06 0.78
N ILE A 118 -5.92 14.64 1.09
CA ILE A 118 -6.42 13.30 0.73
C ILE A 118 -6.45 13.15 -0.80
N LEU A 119 -7.03 14.12 -1.49
CA LEU A 119 -7.11 14.12 -2.95
C LEU A 119 -5.71 14.18 -3.59
N LYS A 120 -4.83 15.03 -3.06
CA LYS A 120 -3.44 15.17 -3.53
C LYS A 120 -2.69 13.85 -3.44
N LEU A 121 -2.78 13.16 -2.30
CA LEU A 121 -2.18 11.82 -2.14
C LEU A 121 -2.75 10.82 -3.15
N ALA A 122 -4.09 10.78 -3.29
CA ALA A 122 -4.77 9.83 -4.16
C ALA A 122 -4.40 10.00 -5.63
N LEU A 123 -4.24 11.25 -6.09
CA LEU A 123 -3.86 11.56 -7.48
C LEU A 123 -2.37 11.34 -7.76
N ALA A 124 -1.52 11.47 -6.76
CA ALA A 124 -0.07 11.44 -6.92
C ALA A 124 0.55 10.05 -6.67
N THR A 125 -0.16 9.13 -6.02
CA THR A 125 0.36 7.77 -5.74
C THR A 125 -0.14 6.76 -6.76
N ARG A 126 0.71 5.77 -7.05
CA ARG A 126 0.37 4.67 -7.96
C ARG A 126 -0.20 3.50 -7.16
N THR A 127 -1.39 3.71 -6.58
CA THR A 127 -2.09 2.71 -5.77
C THR A 127 -3.52 2.51 -6.25
N SER A 128 -4.00 1.30 -6.15
CA SER A 128 -5.40 0.97 -6.48
C SER A 128 -6.37 1.31 -5.35
N ARG A 129 -5.87 1.61 -4.14
CA ARG A 129 -6.68 1.91 -2.95
C ARG A 129 -5.97 2.92 -2.07
N VAL A 130 -6.71 3.94 -1.63
CA VAL A 130 -6.29 4.88 -0.59
C VAL A 130 -7.25 4.78 0.58
N MET A 131 -6.74 4.33 1.73
CA MET A 131 -7.55 4.18 2.95
C MET A 131 -7.49 5.46 3.77
N VAL A 132 -8.64 6.12 3.96
CA VAL A 132 -8.75 7.38 4.69
C VAL A 132 -9.29 7.13 6.09
N ASN A 133 -8.54 7.57 7.11
CA ASN A 133 -8.94 7.51 8.52
C ASN A 133 -9.36 6.12 9.01
N GLN A 134 -8.73 5.07 8.50
CA GLN A 134 -8.99 3.68 8.87
C GLN A 134 -7.71 2.84 8.75
N PRO A 135 -7.61 1.71 9.48
CA PRO A 135 -6.46 0.82 9.39
C PRO A 135 -6.32 0.25 7.96
N GLN A 136 -5.20 0.52 7.29
CA GLN A 136 -4.99 0.08 5.92
C GLN A 136 -5.07 -1.44 5.78
N SER A 137 -4.39 -2.19 6.65
CA SER A 137 -4.31 -3.65 6.59
C SER A 137 -5.68 -4.34 6.70
N ALA A 138 -6.56 -3.83 7.56
CA ALA A 138 -7.88 -4.41 7.79
C ALA A 138 -8.94 -3.90 6.81
N SER A 139 -8.70 -2.79 6.12
CA SER A 139 -9.71 -2.08 5.34
C SER A 139 -9.59 -2.27 3.85
N ASN A 140 -8.39 -2.50 3.32
CA ASN A 140 -8.17 -2.63 1.88
C ASN A 140 -8.83 -3.88 1.25
N SER A 141 -9.08 -4.91 2.06
CA SER A 141 -9.83 -6.11 1.65
C SER A 141 -11.36 -5.94 1.67
N GLY A 142 -11.82 -4.75 1.97
CA GLY A 142 -13.25 -4.46 2.15
C GLY A 142 -13.79 -4.94 3.50
N ASN A 143 -14.75 -4.19 4.04
CA ASN A 143 -15.46 -4.54 5.25
C ASN A 143 -16.79 -3.77 5.36
N LEU A 144 -17.51 -3.98 6.46
CA LEU A 144 -18.86 -3.42 6.64
C LEU A 144 -18.89 -1.90 6.80
N TRP A 145 -17.78 -1.24 7.13
CA TRP A 145 -17.76 0.21 7.36
C TRP A 145 -17.19 1.05 6.22
N ASN A 146 -16.62 0.45 5.17
CA ASN A 146 -16.05 1.23 4.08
C ASN A 146 -16.69 1.01 2.70
N GLY A 147 -17.69 0.13 2.59
CA GLY A 147 -18.43 -0.12 1.37
C GLY A 147 -17.64 -0.76 0.22
N MET A 148 -16.38 -1.11 0.43
CA MET A 148 -15.59 -1.86 -0.55
C MET A 148 -16.02 -3.33 -0.58
N ARG A 149 -15.92 -3.95 -1.74
CA ARG A 149 -16.19 -5.40 -1.88
C ARG A 149 -15.22 -6.20 -1.02
N GLN A 150 -15.75 -7.13 -0.23
CA GLN A 150 -14.92 -8.03 0.56
C GLN A 150 -14.25 -9.07 -0.32
N THR A 151 -12.95 -9.29 -0.07
CA THR A 151 -12.12 -10.24 -0.81
C THR A 151 -10.90 -10.68 -0.03
N PHE A 152 -10.34 -11.82 -0.40
CA PHE A 152 -8.98 -12.24 0.00
C PHE A 152 -7.94 -11.98 -1.11
N SER A 153 -8.38 -11.53 -2.29
CA SER A 153 -7.50 -11.29 -3.44
C SER A 153 -7.66 -9.86 -3.96
N LEU A 154 -6.56 -9.12 -3.96
CA LEU A 154 -6.51 -7.71 -4.33
C LEU A 154 -5.77 -7.55 -5.66
N GLY A 155 -6.43 -6.91 -6.64
CA GLY A 155 -5.76 -6.49 -7.87
C GLY A 155 -4.96 -5.21 -7.65
N CYS A 156 -3.75 -5.14 -8.19
CA CYS A 156 -2.86 -3.97 -8.10
C CYS A 156 -2.83 -3.14 -9.39
N GLY A 157 -3.66 -3.48 -10.38
CA GLY A 157 -3.73 -2.80 -11.67
C GLY A 157 -2.44 -2.89 -12.48
N SER A 158 -2.36 -2.11 -13.54
CA SER A 158 -1.19 -2.06 -14.43
C SER A 158 0.08 -1.61 -13.70
N TRP A 159 -0.04 -0.80 -12.64
CA TRP A 159 1.10 -0.40 -11.80
C TRP A 159 1.79 -1.57 -11.12
N GLY A 160 1.02 -2.59 -10.71
CA GLY A 160 1.54 -3.82 -10.10
C GLY A 160 1.64 -5.00 -11.08
N GLY A 161 1.51 -4.76 -12.40
CA GLY A 161 1.56 -5.81 -13.42
C GLY A 161 0.32 -6.71 -13.44
N ASN A 162 -0.81 -6.25 -12.92
CA ASN A 162 -2.06 -7.01 -12.88
C ASN A 162 -3.07 -6.48 -13.91
N SER A 163 -3.95 -7.35 -14.39
CA SER A 163 -5.06 -6.99 -15.27
C SER A 163 -6.23 -6.33 -14.52
N ILE A 164 -6.31 -6.50 -13.20
CA ILE A 164 -7.41 -6.06 -12.34
C ILE A 164 -6.85 -5.10 -11.30
N ASN A 165 -7.57 -3.99 -11.03
CA ASN A 165 -7.20 -2.96 -10.06
C ASN A 165 -8.21 -2.80 -8.90
N HIS A 166 -9.10 -3.76 -8.73
CA HIS A 166 -10.12 -3.74 -7.70
C HIS A 166 -10.10 -5.00 -6.83
N ASN A 167 -10.97 -5.06 -5.85
CA ASN A 167 -11.16 -6.21 -4.98
C ASN A 167 -11.85 -7.33 -5.79
N ILE A 168 -11.17 -8.45 -5.96
CA ILE A 168 -11.59 -9.55 -6.82
C ILE A 168 -12.76 -10.29 -6.18
N THR A 169 -13.80 -10.56 -6.98
CA THR A 169 -14.99 -11.29 -6.58
C THR A 169 -15.25 -12.45 -7.53
N TRP A 170 -16.29 -13.23 -7.25
CA TRP A 170 -16.72 -14.33 -8.14
C TRP A 170 -17.00 -13.86 -9.58
N ARG A 171 -17.42 -12.59 -9.77
CA ARG A 171 -17.70 -12.01 -11.10
C ARG A 171 -16.46 -11.90 -11.97
N ASP A 172 -15.31 -11.75 -11.36
CA ASP A 172 -14.02 -11.64 -12.06
C ASP A 172 -13.48 -13.04 -12.47
N LEU A 173 -14.14 -14.11 -12.01
CA LEU A 173 -13.74 -15.51 -12.26
C LEU A 173 -14.65 -16.22 -13.26
N ILE A 174 -15.67 -15.53 -13.77
CA ILE A 174 -16.60 -16.08 -14.78
C ILE A 174 -16.34 -15.45 -16.14
N ASN A 175 -16.63 -16.18 -17.20
CA ASN A 175 -16.66 -15.66 -18.56
C ASN A 175 -18.08 -15.21 -18.89
N GLU A 176 -18.21 -14.04 -19.52
CA GLU A 176 -19.47 -13.50 -20.00
C GLU A 176 -19.53 -13.57 -21.53
N THR A 177 -20.69 -13.99 -22.05
CA THR A 177 -20.95 -13.95 -23.50
C THR A 177 -21.91 -12.80 -23.80
N TRP A 178 -21.46 -11.87 -24.60
CA TRP A 178 -22.24 -10.71 -25.01
C TRP A 178 -23.09 -11.04 -26.22
N VAL A 179 -24.39 -10.78 -26.14
CA VAL A 179 -25.32 -10.88 -27.27
C VAL A 179 -25.68 -9.46 -27.70
N SER A 180 -25.24 -9.05 -28.88
CA SER A 180 -25.55 -7.74 -29.44
C SER A 180 -26.61 -7.88 -30.53
N LYS A 181 -27.64 -7.06 -30.46
CA LYS A 181 -28.67 -6.94 -31.48
C LYS A 181 -28.65 -5.50 -32.05
N PRO A 182 -28.98 -5.30 -33.34
CA PRO A 182 -29.10 -3.96 -33.88
C PRO A 182 -30.13 -3.13 -33.10
N LEU A 183 -29.83 -1.86 -32.90
CA LEU A 183 -30.80 -0.92 -32.34
C LEU A 183 -31.96 -0.68 -33.33
N ALA A 184 -33.18 -0.52 -32.82
CA ALA A 184 -34.35 -0.20 -33.61
C ALA A 184 -34.20 1.19 -34.30
N GLN A 185 -33.45 2.10 -33.68
CA GLN A 185 -33.08 3.39 -34.25
C GLN A 185 -31.55 3.52 -34.25
N THR A 186 -30.97 3.71 -35.42
CA THR A 186 -29.54 3.95 -35.55
C THR A 186 -29.22 5.37 -35.09
N LYS A 187 -28.29 5.51 -34.14
CA LYS A 187 -27.75 6.83 -33.81
C LYS A 187 -26.96 7.38 -34.98
N VAL A 188 -27.20 8.62 -35.35
CA VAL A 188 -26.39 9.32 -36.33
C VAL A 188 -25.07 9.70 -35.66
N ILE A 189 -23.96 9.38 -36.31
CA ILE A 189 -22.64 9.82 -35.84
C ILE A 189 -22.59 11.34 -35.99
N PRO A 190 -22.33 12.11 -34.91
CA PRO A 190 -22.15 13.55 -35.03
C PRO A 190 -21.02 13.90 -36.02
N PRO A 191 -21.10 15.02 -36.72
CA PRO A 191 -20.03 15.45 -37.65
C PRO A 191 -18.74 15.77 -36.86
N ASP A 192 -17.60 15.63 -37.53
CA ASP A 192 -16.28 15.84 -36.92
C ASP A 192 -16.14 17.22 -36.25
N ALA A 193 -16.75 18.24 -36.81
CA ALA A 193 -16.79 19.59 -36.24
C ALA A 193 -17.46 19.63 -34.83
N GLU A 194 -18.46 18.79 -34.60
CA GLU A 194 -19.13 18.66 -33.29
C GLU A 194 -18.30 17.82 -32.32
N LEU A 195 -17.71 16.72 -32.81
CA LEU A 195 -16.92 15.80 -31.99
C LEU A 195 -15.55 16.37 -31.61
N PHE A 196 -14.90 17.06 -32.54
CA PHE A 196 -13.50 17.45 -32.42
C PHE A 196 -13.27 18.98 -32.55
N GLY A 197 -14.31 19.79 -32.68
CA GLY A 197 -14.23 21.20 -33.01
C GLY A 197 -13.23 22.04 -32.21
N LYS A 198 -13.05 21.72 -30.91
CA LYS A 198 -12.05 22.39 -30.06
C LYS A 198 -10.61 21.86 -30.22
N VAL A 199 -10.44 20.77 -30.95
CA VAL A 199 -9.14 20.08 -31.09
C VAL A 199 -8.65 20.17 -32.54
N MET A 200 -9.55 20.28 -33.49
CA MET A 200 -9.22 20.34 -34.96
C MET A 200 -8.32 21.54 -35.34
N ASP A 201 -8.43 22.65 -34.63
CA ASP A 201 -7.57 23.82 -34.82
C ASP A 201 -6.11 23.64 -34.34
N ARG A 202 -5.78 22.48 -33.77
CA ARG A 202 -4.46 22.15 -33.26
C ARG A 202 -3.66 21.21 -34.17
N PHE A 203 -4.26 20.74 -35.24
CA PHE A 203 -3.68 19.88 -36.26
C PHE A 203 -3.84 20.52 -37.67
#